data_18def1c916ed360537ddaca793c13bda
#
_entry.id   18def1c916ed360537ddaca793c13bda
#
_cell.length_a   1.000
_cell.length_b   1.000
_cell.length_c   1.000
_cell.angle_alpha   90.00
_cell.angle_beta   90.00
_cell.angle_gamma   90.00
#
_symmetry.space_group_name_H-M   'P 1'
#
loop_
_entity.id
_entity.type
_entity.pdbx_description
1 polymer ?
#
loop_
_entity_poly.entity_id
_entity_poly.type
_entity_poly.pdbx_seq_one_letter_code
_entity_poly.pdbx_strand_id
1 'polypeptide(L)'
;MTSVEAHLHLRYSAWASLKLVVAVRAVPDADLERPVGVSHSSLLGTLAHILWADWLWFTRVVEPMEKPGQSREVLETVWPELHKQWISWAERASEAEINREVEYKSILDGQMARTPACHIVLHIVNHATLHRGQAMAMLRQMGIAPPHTDLMNFYRELPAAEHA
;
A
#
# COMPACT_ATOMS: atom_id res chain seq x y z
N MET A 1 -7.59 -8.96 -15.71
CA MET A 1 -7.94 -9.05 -14.27
C MET A 1 -9.42 -8.80 -14.12
N THR A 2 -10.11 -9.60 -13.35
CA THR A 2 -11.50 -9.36 -12.96
C THR A 2 -11.58 -8.33 -11.82
N SER A 3 -12.77 -7.75 -11.59
CA SER A 3 -12.98 -6.85 -10.45
C SER A 3 -12.81 -7.58 -9.10
N VAL A 4 -13.20 -8.86 -9.03
CA VAL A 4 -13.02 -9.69 -7.84
C VAL A 4 -11.53 -9.88 -7.51
N GLU A 5 -10.70 -10.18 -8.51
CA GLU A 5 -9.24 -10.31 -8.31
C GLU A 5 -8.62 -8.97 -7.86
N ALA A 6 -8.99 -7.85 -8.50
CA ALA A 6 -8.51 -6.53 -8.12
C ALA A 6 -8.89 -6.19 -6.66
N HIS A 7 -10.15 -6.43 -6.29
CA HIS A 7 -10.65 -6.25 -4.93
C HIS A 7 -9.88 -7.09 -3.91
N LEU A 8 -9.64 -8.37 -4.19
CA LEU A 8 -8.90 -9.27 -3.32
C LEU A 8 -7.46 -8.81 -3.09
N HIS A 9 -6.76 -8.40 -4.16
CA HIS A 9 -5.39 -7.88 -4.08
C HIS A 9 -5.30 -6.58 -3.26
N LEU A 10 -6.24 -5.67 -3.43
CA LEU A 10 -6.30 -4.41 -2.66
C LEU A 10 -6.63 -4.65 -1.19
N ARG A 11 -7.54 -5.58 -0.88
CA ARG A 11 -7.83 -6.01 0.50
C ARG A 11 -6.59 -6.61 1.17
N TYR A 12 -5.84 -7.46 0.47
CA TYR A 12 -4.57 -7.97 0.99
C TYR A 12 -3.59 -6.85 1.30
N SER A 13 -3.40 -5.90 0.38
CA SER A 13 -2.48 -4.78 0.60
C SER A 13 -2.89 -3.94 1.81
N ALA A 14 -4.17 -3.63 1.94
CA ALA A 14 -4.74 -2.92 3.09
C ALA A 14 -4.49 -3.67 4.40
N TRP A 15 -4.86 -4.96 4.47
CA TRP A 15 -4.67 -5.80 5.64
C TRP A 15 -3.21 -5.85 6.09
N ALA A 16 -2.28 -6.07 5.16
CA ALA A 16 -0.87 -6.17 5.44
C ALA A 16 -0.27 -4.83 5.92
N SER A 17 -0.65 -3.72 5.29
CA SER A 17 -0.18 -2.38 5.67
C SER A 17 -0.73 -1.96 7.02
N LEU A 18 -2.01 -2.23 7.32
CA LEU A 18 -2.62 -1.91 8.62
C LEU A 18 -1.96 -2.68 9.78
N LYS A 19 -1.54 -3.92 9.57
CA LYS A 19 -0.76 -4.67 10.58
C LYS A 19 0.55 -3.95 10.93
N LEU A 20 1.23 -3.36 9.94
CA LEU A 20 2.44 -2.56 10.18
C LEU A 20 2.13 -1.24 10.88
N VAL A 21 1.06 -0.54 10.49
CA VAL A 21 0.60 0.69 11.17
C VAL A 21 0.36 0.41 12.66
N VAL A 22 -0.26 -0.72 12.99
CA VAL A 22 -0.47 -1.13 14.40
C VAL A 22 0.87 -1.42 15.09
N ALA A 23 1.79 -2.14 14.42
CA ALA A 23 3.09 -2.49 15.01
C ALA A 23 3.95 -1.26 15.32
N VAL A 24 3.91 -0.22 14.49
CA VAL A 24 4.69 1.00 14.70
C VAL A 24 4.20 1.85 15.86
N ARG A 25 3.01 1.60 16.41
CA ARG A 25 2.55 2.28 17.64
C ARG A 25 3.44 2.01 18.84
N ALA A 26 4.10 0.85 18.86
CA ALA A 26 5.06 0.50 19.92
C ALA A 26 6.45 1.13 19.71
N VAL A 27 6.72 1.76 18.57
CA VAL A 27 8.01 2.39 18.24
C VAL A 27 8.03 3.81 18.81
N PRO A 28 9.04 4.23 19.62
CA PRO A 28 9.23 5.63 19.98
C PRO A 28 9.39 6.53 18.76
N ASP A 29 8.92 7.78 18.82
CA ASP A 29 8.99 8.70 17.68
C ASP A 29 10.44 8.94 17.20
N ALA A 30 11.38 9.07 18.13
CA ALA A 30 12.80 9.23 17.79
C ALA A 30 13.38 8.03 17.02
N ASP A 31 12.90 6.81 17.29
CA ASP A 31 13.32 5.60 16.59
C ASP A 31 12.60 5.43 15.24
N LEU A 32 11.37 5.92 15.15
CA LEU A 32 10.60 5.88 13.91
C LEU A 32 11.27 6.68 12.79
N GLU A 33 11.90 7.78 13.13
CA GLU A 33 12.61 8.69 12.20
C GLU A 33 14.11 8.41 12.10
N ARG A 34 14.66 7.56 12.97
CA ARG A 34 16.10 7.26 13.01
C ARG A 34 16.58 6.67 11.68
N PRO A 35 17.66 7.25 11.09
CA PRO A 35 18.25 6.71 9.87
C PRO A 35 18.81 5.28 10.07
N VAL A 36 18.45 4.34 9.18
CA VAL A 36 18.87 2.93 9.25
C VAL A 36 19.56 2.43 7.97
N GLY A 37 20.04 3.34 7.11
CA GLY A 37 20.86 3.00 5.95
C GLY A 37 20.14 2.25 4.82
N VAL A 38 18.81 2.32 4.77
CA VAL A 38 18.00 1.77 3.66
C VAL A 38 17.44 2.88 2.77
N SER A 39 16.86 2.53 1.61
CA SER A 39 16.49 3.44 0.52
C SER A 39 15.58 4.63 0.89
N HIS A 40 14.78 4.52 1.96
CA HIS A 40 13.91 5.61 2.46
C HIS A 40 14.33 6.10 3.85
N SER A 41 15.59 5.93 4.19
CA SER A 41 16.28 6.40 5.38
C SER A 41 15.78 5.83 6.70
N SER A 42 14.49 5.78 6.97
CA SER A 42 13.91 5.41 8.27
C SER A 42 12.66 4.53 8.12
N LEU A 43 12.17 4.01 9.24
CA LEU A 43 10.92 3.27 9.27
C LEU A 43 9.74 4.16 8.84
N LEU A 44 9.66 5.39 9.36
CA LEU A 44 8.66 6.36 8.93
C LEU A 44 8.77 6.66 7.44
N GLY A 45 9.98 6.94 6.96
CA GLY A 45 10.23 7.22 5.54
C GLY A 45 9.80 6.08 4.63
N THR A 46 10.07 4.83 5.04
CA THR A 46 9.68 3.64 4.27
C THR A 46 8.17 3.46 4.20
N LEU A 47 7.46 3.61 5.33
CA LEU A 47 5.99 3.50 5.36
C LEU A 47 5.31 4.65 4.62
N ALA A 48 5.82 5.88 4.80
CA ALA A 48 5.34 7.06 4.06
C ALA A 48 5.56 6.92 2.54
N HIS A 49 6.64 6.24 2.11
CA HIS A 49 6.88 5.95 0.70
C HIS A 49 5.83 4.99 0.12
N ILE A 50 5.42 3.98 0.87
CA ILE A 50 4.33 3.08 0.44
C ILE A 50 3.02 3.86 0.32
N LEU A 51 2.65 4.62 1.35
CA LEU A 51 1.46 5.49 1.33
C LEU A 51 1.49 6.47 0.14
N TRP A 52 2.65 7.10 -0.10
CA TRP A 52 2.80 8.02 -1.24
C TRP A 52 2.59 7.32 -2.58
N ALA A 53 3.10 6.11 -2.76
CA ALA A 53 2.89 5.34 -3.99
C ALA A 53 1.42 4.94 -4.16
N ASP A 54 0.76 4.47 -3.10
CA ASP A 54 -0.68 4.17 -3.09
C ASP A 54 -1.51 5.41 -3.47
N TRP A 55 -1.19 6.56 -2.88
CA TRP A 55 -1.83 7.85 -3.17
C TRP A 55 -1.60 8.31 -4.62
N LEU A 56 -0.34 8.26 -5.09
CA LEU A 56 0.00 8.70 -6.44
C LEU A 56 -0.77 7.93 -7.51
N TRP A 57 -0.84 6.62 -7.35
CA TRP A 57 -1.56 5.78 -8.29
C TRP A 57 -3.07 5.90 -8.14
N PHE A 58 -3.59 6.12 -6.93
CA PHE A 58 -5.00 6.42 -6.71
C PHE A 58 -5.43 7.67 -7.49
N THR A 59 -4.66 8.75 -7.41
CA THR A 59 -4.97 10.00 -8.12
C THR A 59 -4.95 9.88 -9.64
N ARG A 60 -4.22 8.89 -10.17
CA ARG A 60 -4.15 8.61 -11.60
C ARG A 60 -5.26 7.67 -12.08
N VAL A 61 -5.66 6.72 -11.25
CA VAL A 61 -6.62 5.68 -11.62
C VAL A 61 -8.04 6.07 -11.26
N VAL A 62 -8.26 6.71 -10.12
CA VAL A 62 -9.60 6.92 -9.57
C VAL A 62 -10.01 8.39 -9.64
N GLU A 63 -9.44 9.23 -8.79
CA GLU A 63 -9.78 10.66 -8.71
C GLU A 63 -8.67 11.46 -8.03
N PRO A 64 -8.60 12.78 -8.29
CA PRO A 64 -7.65 13.66 -7.63
C PRO A 64 -7.84 13.65 -6.10
N MET A 65 -6.72 13.62 -5.37
CA MET A 65 -6.69 13.64 -3.92
C MET A 65 -5.52 14.51 -3.44
N GLU A 66 -5.68 15.20 -2.33
CA GLU A 66 -4.59 15.97 -1.72
C GLU A 66 -3.41 15.05 -1.35
N LYS A 67 -2.19 15.54 -1.59
CA LYS A 67 -0.98 14.78 -1.29
C LYS A 67 -0.83 14.60 0.23
N PRO A 68 -0.68 13.36 0.73
CA PRO A 68 -0.50 13.12 2.16
C PRO A 68 0.84 13.64 2.67
N GLY A 69 0.84 14.07 3.92
CA GLY A 69 2.05 14.37 4.67
C GLY A 69 2.84 13.12 5.05
N GLN A 70 3.91 13.33 5.82
CA GLN A 70 4.79 12.27 6.29
C GLN A 70 4.90 12.33 7.82
N SER A 71 3.94 11.73 8.51
CA SER A 71 3.93 11.64 9.97
C SER A 71 3.26 10.35 10.44
N ARG A 72 3.47 9.97 11.70
CA ARG A 72 2.75 8.87 12.35
C ARG A 72 1.23 9.03 12.21
N GLU A 73 0.72 10.22 12.52
CA GLU A 73 -0.69 10.54 12.45
C GLU A 73 -1.27 10.28 11.05
N VAL A 74 -0.53 10.69 10.00
CA VAL A 74 -0.92 10.46 8.60
C VAL A 74 -0.96 8.97 8.28
N LEU A 75 0.01 8.18 8.76
CA LEU A 75 -0.02 6.73 8.60
C LEU A 75 -1.22 6.08 9.30
N GLU A 76 -1.64 6.60 10.44
CA GLU A 76 -2.74 6.04 11.25
C GLU A 76 -4.13 6.50 10.78
N THR A 77 -4.26 7.64 10.14
CA THR A 77 -5.55 8.23 9.75
C THR A 77 -5.77 8.23 8.25
N VAL A 78 -4.84 8.73 7.46
CA VAL A 78 -5.00 8.91 6.01
C VAL A 78 -4.83 7.59 5.25
N TRP A 79 -3.84 6.78 5.61
CA TRP A 79 -3.56 5.55 4.86
C TRP A 79 -4.68 4.51 4.96
N PRO A 80 -5.28 4.24 6.13
CA PRO A 80 -6.46 3.36 6.21
C PRO A 80 -7.64 3.85 5.37
N GLU A 81 -7.85 5.17 5.30
CA GLU A 81 -8.93 5.74 4.50
C GLU A 81 -8.66 5.61 2.99
N LEU A 82 -7.44 5.85 2.55
CA LEU A 82 -7.03 5.63 1.17
C LEU A 82 -7.21 4.15 0.75
N HIS A 83 -6.90 3.21 1.64
CA HIS A 83 -7.15 1.79 1.38
C HIS A 83 -8.65 1.47 1.22
N LYS A 84 -9.51 2.05 2.04
CA LYS A 84 -10.97 1.89 1.89
C LYS A 84 -11.44 2.43 0.54
N GLN A 85 -10.92 3.57 0.11
CA GLN A 85 -11.28 4.17 -1.18
C GLN A 85 -10.83 3.28 -2.36
N TRP A 86 -9.62 2.73 -2.32
CA TRP A 86 -9.13 1.75 -3.30
C TRP A 86 -10.03 0.50 -3.38
N ILE A 87 -10.38 -0.08 -2.22
CA ILE A 87 -11.25 -1.25 -2.12
C ILE A 87 -12.63 -0.93 -2.68
N SER A 88 -13.22 0.20 -2.26
CA SER A 88 -14.54 0.64 -2.72
C SER A 88 -14.57 0.94 -4.23
N TRP A 89 -13.47 1.46 -4.80
CA TRP A 89 -13.35 1.58 -6.26
C TRP A 89 -13.40 0.20 -6.93
N ALA A 90 -12.62 -0.77 -6.49
CA ALA A 90 -12.59 -2.11 -7.09
C ALA A 90 -13.94 -2.85 -6.97
N GLU A 91 -14.68 -2.64 -5.86
CA GLU A 91 -16.02 -3.20 -5.67
C GLU A 91 -17.03 -2.69 -6.70
N ARG A 92 -16.91 -1.42 -7.10
CA ARG A 92 -17.87 -0.76 -8.02
C ARG A 92 -17.43 -0.78 -9.48
N ALA A 93 -16.13 -0.94 -9.73
CA ALA A 93 -15.58 -0.87 -11.07
C ALA A 93 -16.00 -2.07 -11.91
N SER A 94 -16.41 -1.82 -13.15
CA SER A 94 -16.59 -2.84 -14.16
C SER A 94 -15.24 -3.44 -14.58
N GLU A 95 -15.26 -4.63 -15.18
CA GLU A 95 -14.03 -5.22 -15.74
C GLU A 95 -13.40 -4.34 -16.83
N ALA A 96 -14.20 -3.60 -17.56
CA ALA A 96 -13.71 -2.64 -18.55
C ALA A 96 -12.91 -1.49 -17.88
N GLU A 97 -13.39 -0.98 -16.73
CA GLU A 97 -12.67 0.05 -15.95
C GLU A 97 -11.39 -0.50 -15.33
N ILE A 98 -11.42 -1.71 -14.78
CA ILE A 98 -10.24 -2.39 -14.22
C ILE A 98 -9.14 -2.60 -15.28
N ASN A 99 -9.52 -2.84 -16.52
CA ASN A 99 -8.57 -3.11 -17.61
C ASN A 99 -8.32 -1.91 -18.56
N ARG A 100 -8.93 -0.74 -18.28
CA ARG A 100 -8.74 0.45 -19.12
C ARG A 100 -7.31 0.97 -19.07
N GLU A 101 -6.86 1.58 -20.16
CA GLU A 101 -5.61 2.33 -20.20
C GLU A 101 -5.70 3.59 -19.34
N VAL A 102 -4.70 3.78 -18.49
CA VAL A 102 -4.47 5.00 -17.71
C VAL A 102 -3.30 5.74 -18.32
N GLU A 103 -3.52 6.97 -18.74
CA GLU A 103 -2.48 7.85 -19.26
C GLU A 103 -1.94 8.74 -18.14
N TYR A 104 -0.63 8.82 -18.01
CA TYR A 104 0.02 9.63 -16.98
C TYR A 104 1.41 10.08 -17.38
N LYS A 105 1.89 11.16 -16.77
CA LYS A 105 3.28 11.59 -16.88
C LYS A 105 4.14 10.80 -15.92
N SER A 106 5.16 10.11 -16.45
CA SER A 106 6.12 9.36 -15.65
C SER A 106 6.95 10.30 -14.76
N ILE A 107 7.12 9.92 -13.50
CA ILE A 107 7.97 10.67 -12.56
C ILE A 107 9.46 10.38 -12.73
N LEU A 108 9.82 9.32 -13.47
CA LEU A 108 11.22 8.90 -13.68
C LEU A 108 11.90 9.73 -14.78
N ASP A 109 11.21 9.98 -15.87
CA ASP A 109 11.76 10.60 -17.07
C ASP A 109 10.90 11.74 -17.64
N GLY A 110 9.73 12.01 -17.04
CA GLY A 110 8.82 13.06 -17.47
C GLY A 110 8.06 12.74 -18.75
N GLN A 111 8.19 11.56 -19.32
CA GLN A 111 7.50 11.16 -20.54
C GLN A 111 6.05 10.76 -20.27
N MET A 112 5.19 10.87 -21.30
CA MET A 112 3.84 10.32 -21.24
C MET A 112 3.90 8.80 -21.34
N ALA A 113 3.18 8.12 -20.48
CA ALA A 113 3.09 6.67 -20.41
C ALA A 113 1.61 6.23 -20.37
N ARG A 114 1.35 5.00 -20.80
CA ARG A 114 0.03 4.35 -20.72
C ARG A 114 0.21 2.98 -20.07
N THR A 115 -0.66 2.66 -19.14
CA THR A 115 -0.60 1.38 -18.43
C THR A 115 -2.03 0.96 -18.07
N PRO A 116 -2.41 -0.31 -18.29
CA PRO A 116 -3.70 -0.81 -17.83
C PRO A 116 -3.86 -0.66 -16.31
N ALA A 117 -5.03 -0.23 -15.84
CA ALA A 117 -5.28 -0.02 -14.40
C ALA A 117 -5.04 -1.30 -13.57
N CYS A 118 -5.34 -2.47 -14.12
CA CYS A 118 -5.03 -3.76 -13.47
C CYS A 118 -3.52 -3.99 -13.25
N HIS A 119 -2.66 -3.54 -14.15
CA HIS A 119 -1.20 -3.60 -13.95
C HIS A 119 -0.75 -2.62 -12.87
N ILE A 120 -1.42 -1.48 -12.75
CA ILE A 120 -1.19 -0.52 -11.66
C ILE A 120 -1.58 -1.14 -10.31
N VAL A 121 -2.73 -1.82 -10.23
CA VAL A 121 -3.13 -2.57 -9.02
C VAL A 121 -2.06 -3.59 -8.62
N LEU A 122 -1.59 -4.41 -9.56
CA LEU A 122 -0.50 -5.35 -9.29
C LEU A 122 0.79 -4.65 -8.85
N HIS A 123 1.12 -3.52 -9.49
CA HIS A 123 2.31 -2.74 -9.15
C HIS A 123 2.25 -2.24 -7.71
N ILE A 124 1.17 -1.58 -7.27
CA ILE A 124 1.08 -1.04 -5.90
C ILE A 124 1.15 -2.14 -4.85
N VAL A 125 0.53 -3.30 -5.08
CA VAL A 125 0.57 -4.45 -4.17
C VAL A 125 1.99 -5.02 -4.05
N ASN A 126 2.69 -5.23 -5.18
CA ASN A 126 4.06 -5.73 -5.19
C ASN A 126 5.05 -4.72 -4.61
N HIS A 127 4.91 -3.45 -4.96
CA HIS A 127 5.71 -2.35 -4.42
C HIS A 127 5.57 -2.27 -2.89
N ALA A 128 4.33 -2.28 -2.40
CA ALA A 128 4.06 -2.30 -0.96
C ALA A 128 4.66 -3.55 -0.29
N THR A 129 4.58 -4.73 -0.90
CA THR A 129 5.16 -5.97 -0.36
C THR A 129 6.68 -5.87 -0.20
N LEU A 130 7.38 -5.32 -1.19
CA LEU A 130 8.82 -5.08 -1.12
C LEU A 130 9.19 -4.18 0.07
N HIS A 131 8.54 -3.04 0.19
CA HIS A 131 8.84 -2.06 1.23
C HIS A 131 8.33 -2.47 2.61
N ARG A 132 7.23 -3.23 2.71
CA ARG A 132 6.82 -3.87 3.97
C ARG A 132 7.90 -4.83 4.49
N GLY A 133 8.53 -5.60 3.60
CA GLY A 133 9.68 -6.44 3.96
C GLY A 133 10.84 -5.64 4.58
N GLN A 134 11.16 -4.48 4.03
CA GLN A 134 12.16 -3.56 4.58
C GLN A 134 11.73 -3.02 5.96
N ALA A 135 10.48 -2.56 6.09
CA ALA A 135 9.94 -2.08 7.37
C ALA A 135 9.97 -3.17 8.46
N MET A 136 9.63 -4.41 8.12
CA MET A 136 9.72 -5.55 9.05
C MET A 136 11.16 -5.85 9.48
N ALA A 137 12.14 -5.69 8.59
CA ALA A 137 13.55 -5.83 8.95
C ALA A 137 13.98 -4.75 9.95
N MET A 138 13.55 -3.50 9.74
CA MET A 138 13.82 -2.40 10.69
C MET A 138 13.19 -2.64 12.06
N LEU A 139 11.95 -3.11 12.14
CA LEU A 139 11.29 -3.47 13.40
C LEU A 139 12.10 -4.52 14.17
N ARG A 140 12.61 -5.57 13.48
CA ARG A 140 13.48 -6.57 14.11
C ARG A 140 14.77 -5.98 14.66
N GLN A 141 15.41 -5.05 13.94
CA GLN A 141 16.62 -4.36 14.40
C GLN A 141 16.35 -3.50 15.64
N MET A 142 15.11 -3.02 15.81
CA MET A 142 14.65 -2.29 17.00
C MET A 142 14.20 -3.21 18.14
N GLY A 143 14.31 -4.54 18.00
CA GLY A 143 13.85 -5.50 18.99
C GLY A 143 12.32 -5.69 19.04
N ILE A 144 11.61 -5.18 18.03
CA ILE A 144 10.15 -5.29 17.92
C ILE A 144 9.79 -6.44 16.96
N ALA A 145 8.96 -7.36 17.44
CA ALA A 145 8.47 -8.45 16.61
C ALA A 145 7.57 -7.91 15.50
N PRO A 146 7.92 -8.10 14.21
CA PRO A 146 7.07 -7.63 13.14
C PRO A 146 5.83 -8.52 12.98
N PRO A 147 4.73 -7.97 12.46
CA PRO A 147 3.54 -8.75 12.17
C PRO A 147 3.77 -9.73 11.01
N HIS A 148 2.99 -10.80 10.97
CA HIS A 148 2.92 -11.69 9.81
C HIS A 148 2.03 -11.06 8.74
N THR A 149 2.61 -10.77 7.56
CA THR A 149 1.92 -10.14 6.41
C THR A 149 1.94 -11.01 5.16
N ASP A 150 2.24 -12.30 5.32
CA ASP A 150 2.25 -13.27 4.23
C ASP A 150 0.85 -13.44 3.64
N LEU A 151 0.77 -13.57 2.31
CA LEU A 151 -0.48 -13.70 1.57
C LEU A 151 -1.29 -14.92 2.02
N MET A 152 -0.61 -16.04 2.34
CA MET A 152 -1.29 -17.24 2.84
C MET A 152 -1.94 -17.03 4.21
N ASN A 153 -1.37 -16.15 5.05
CA ASN A 153 -2.00 -15.79 6.32
C ASN A 153 -3.26 -14.93 6.10
N PHE A 154 -3.21 -14.02 5.13
CA PHE A 154 -4.39 -13.27 4.73
C PHE A 154 -5.52 -14.18 4.28
N TYR A 155 -5.25 -15.13 3.38
CA TYR A 155 -6.27 -16.08 2.93
C TYR A 155 -6.87 -16.90 4.08
N ARG A 156 -6.07 -17.33 5.05
CA ARG A 156 -6.57 -18.08 6.23
C ARG A 156 -7.46 -17.24 7.16
N GLU A 157 -7.30 -15.92 7.15
CA GLU A 157 -8.13 -15.00 7.93
C GLU A 157 -9.42 -14.60 7.19
N LEU A 158 -9.57 -14.93 5.90
CA LEU A 158 -10.81 -14.68 5.17
C LEU A 158 -11.94 -15.58 5.69
N PRO A 159 -13.20 -15.11 5.69
CA PRO A 159 -14.36 -15.95 5.96
C PRO A 159 -14.43 -17.13 5.00
N ALA A 160 -14.91 -18.29 5.48
CA ALA A 160 -15.01 -19.52 4.66
C ALA A 160 -15.80 -19.33 3.35
N ALA A 161 -16.78 -18.42 3.34
CA ALA A 161 -17.58 -18.09 2.15
C ALA A 161 -16.77 -17.34 1.05
N GLU A 162 -15.58 -16.82 1.36
CA GLU A 162 -14.70 -16.11 0.43
C GLU A 162 -13.55 -16.99 -0.10
N HIS A 163 -13.53 -18.27 0.25
CA HIS A 163 -12.55 -19.25 -0.23
C HIS A 163 -12.99 -19.99 -1.51
N ALA A 164 -14.20 -19.74 -2.00
CA ALA A 164 -14.81 -20.45 -3.14
C ALA A 164 -14.52 -19.78 -4.48
#